data_1db63f97809d5981b812802415c7321d
#
_entry.id   1db63f97809d5981b812802415c7321d
#
_cell.length_a   1.000
_cell.length_b   1.000
_cell.length_c   1.000
_cell.angle_alpha   90.00
_cell.angle_beta   90.00
_cell.angle_gamma   90.00
#
_symmetry.space_group_name_H-M   'P 1'
#
loop_
_entity.id
_entity.type
_entity.pdbx_description
1 polymer ?
#
loop_
_entity_poly.entity_id
_entity_poly.type
_entity_poly.pdbx_seq_one_letter_code
_entity_poly.pdbx_strand_id
1 'polypeptide(L)'
;MSRVERIRQALQLALAPTELEVVDDSHRHAGHAGARDGRGHFNVRVVSAVFAGKPPLARHRAVYAAVGEMMQTDIHALSIEALAPGEAG
;
A
#
# COMPACT_ATOMS: atom_id res chain seq x y z
N MET A 1 13.65 7.31 -8.45
CA MET A 1 12.75 7.14 -7.31
C MET A 1 12.74 5.68 -6.85
N SER A 2 12.77 5.45 -5.55
CA SER A 2 12.66 4.11 -5.00
C SER A 2 11.24 3.57 -5.16
N ARG A 3 11.09 2.24 -4.95
CA ARG A 3 9.75 1.63 -4.95
C ARG A 3 8.87 2.23 -3.86
N VAL A 4 9.42 2.45 -2.66
CA VAL A 4 8.68 3.07 -1.56
C VAL A 4 8.16 4.44 -1.98
N GLU A 5 9.00 5.26 -2.59
CA GLU A 5 8.59 6.60 -3.00
C GLU A 5 7.53 6.57 -4.10
N ARG A 6 7.64 5.63 -5.03
CA ARG A 6 6.64 5.49 -6.10
C ARG A 6 5.29 5.06 -5.54
N ILE A 7 5.30 4.13 -4.58
CA ILE A 7 4.07 3.71 -3.90
C ILE A 7 3.47 4.87 -3.13
N ARG A 8 4.28 5.60 -2.36
CA ARG A 8 3.81 6.77 -1.62
C ARG A 8 3.17 7.79 -2.54
N GLN A 9 3.83 8.11 -3.63
CA GLN A 9 3.32 9.11 -4.57
C GLN A 9 1.99 8.69 -5.18
N ALA A 10 1.87 7.42 -5.58
CA ALA A 10 0.63 6.90 -6.13
C ALA A 10 -0.53 7.00 -5.13
N LEU A 11 -0.26 6.65 -3.87
CA LEU A 11 -1.28 6.71 -2.82
C LEU A 11 -1.65 8.15 -2.48
N GLN A 12 -0.68 9.06 -2.47
CA GLN A 12 -0.94 10.47 -2.22
C GLN A 12 -1.84 11.08 -3.30
N LEU A 13 -1.55 10.76 -4.54
CA LEU A 13 -2.33 11.29 -5.66
C LEU A 13 -3.76 10.74 -5.70
N ALA A 14 -3.92 9.45 -5.40
CA ALA A 14 -5.21 8.81 -5.55
C ALA A 14 -6.12 8.99 -4.33
N LEU A 15 -5.56 9.06 -3.13
CA LEU A 15 -6.33 8.96 -1.89
C LEU A 15 -6.26 10.22 -1.02
N ALA A 16 -5.39 11.16 -1.33
CA ALA A 16 -5.19 12.40 -0.56
C ALA A 16 -5.13 12.14 0.95
N PRO A 17 -4.24 11.26 1.42
CA PRO A 17 -4.23 10.85 2.82
C PRO A 17 -3.79 11.96 3.76
N THR A 18 -4.30 11.93 5.00
CA THR A 18 -3.82 12.79 6.07
C THR A 18 -2.61 12.18 6.76
N GLU A 19 -2.47 10.85 6.72
CA GLU A 19 -1.30 10.14 7.21
C GLU A 19 -0.98 9.00 6.24
N LEU A 20 0.29 8.78 6.00
CA LEU A 20 0.73 7.74 5.08
C LEU A 20 2.10 7.22 5.50
N GLU A 21 2.18 5.90 5.68
CA GLU A 21 3.43 5.21 5.95
C GLU A 21 3.56 4.05 4.99
N VAL A 22 4.71 3.96 4.33
CA VAL A 22 5.04 2.83 3.44
C VAL A 22 6.37 2.27 3.88
N VAL A 23 6.39 0.99 4.20
CA VAL A 23 7.58 0.29 4.68
C VAL A 23 7.90 -0.84 3.70
N ASP A 24 9.15 -0.89 3.26
CA ASP A 24 9.66 -2.00 2.47
C ASP A 24 10.04 -3.13 3.43
N ASP A 25 9.32 -4.23 3.35
CA ASP A 25 9.51 -5.39 4.20
C ASP A 25 10.09 -6.57 3.42
N SER A 26 10.64 -6.31 2.25
CA SER A 26 11.13 -7.36 1.33
C SER A 26 12.19 -8.26 1.96
N HIS A 27 13.05 -7.70 2.79
CA HIS A 27 14.16 -8.44 3.39
C HIS A 27 13.70 -9.58 4.30
N ARG A 28 12.50 -9.49 4.88
CA ARG A 28 11.92 -10.54 5.73
C ARG A 28 11.49 -11.75 4.93
N HIS A 29 11.35 -11.58 3.63
CA HIS A 29 10.86 -12.60 2.72
C HIS A 29 11.94 -13.11 1.76
N ALA A 30 13.19 -12.70 2.00
CA ALA A 30 14.31 -13.14 1.19
C ALA A 30 14.42 -14.67 1.23
N GLY A 31 14.54 -15.30 0.07
CA GLY A 31 14.59 -16.77 -0.03
C GLY A 31 13.24 -17.43 -0.25
N HIS A 32 12.14 -16.71 -0.09
CA HIS A 32 10.80 -17.22 -0.40
C HIS A 32 10.55 -17.16 -1.91
N ALA A 33 9.60 -17.94 -2.40
CA ALA A 33 9.29 -18.01 -3.82
C ALA A 33 8.95 -16.64 -4.42
N GLY A 34 8.24 -15.80 -3.68
CA GLY A 34 7.88 -14.47 -4.12
C GLY A 34 9.07 -13.53 -4.33
N ALA A 35 10.20 -13.79 -3.68
CA ALA A 35 11.39 -12.95 -3.85
C ALA A 35 12.14 -13.23 -5.15
N ARG A 36 11.84 -14.34 -5.82
CA ARG A 36 12.58 -14.77 -7.01
C ARG A 36 12.30 -13.92 -8.24
N ASP A 37 11.15 -13.28 -8.31
CA ASP A 37 10.79 -12.46 -9.47
C ASP A 37 11.21 -11.00 -9.34
N GLY A 38 11.91 -10.66 -8.26
CA GLY A 38 12.40 -9.30 -8.04
C GLY A 38 11.38 -8.32 -7.47
N ARG A 39 10.14 -8.77 -7.28
CA ARG A 39 9.12 -7.93 -6.66
C ARG A 39 9.24 -7.98 -5.14
N GLY A 40 8.80 -6.92 -4.48
CA GLY A 40 8.97 -6.77 -3.05
C GLY A 40 7.68 -6.95 -2.25
N HIS A 41 7.87 -6.97 -0.93
CA HIS A 41 6.78 -6.99 0.05
C HIS A 41 6.76 -5.65 0.76
N PHE A 42 5.57 -5.03 0.84
CA PHE A 42 5.43 -3.70 1.42
C PHE A 42 4.28 -3.66 2.41
N ASN A 43 4.45 -2.85 3.45
CA ASN A 43 3.40 -2.58 4.43
C ASN A 43 2.97 -1.13 4.26
N VAL A 44 1.67 -0.90 4.18
CA VAL A 44 1.09 0.43 4.00
C VAL A 44 0.11 0.71 5.12
N ARG A 45 0.28 1.86 5.78
CA ARG A 45 -0.72 2.42 6.68
C ARG A 45 -1.16 3.74 6.08
N VAL A 46 -2.44 3.84 5.77
CA VAL A 46 -2.98 5.03 5.10
C VAL A 46 -4.26 5.48 5.79
N VAL A 47 -4.31 6.77 6.14
CA VAL A 47 -5.47 7.40 6.75
C VAL A 47 -6.02 8.41 5.74
N SER A 48 -7.26 8.20 5.31
CA SER A 48 -7.86 9.06 4.29
C SER A 48 -9.38 9.16 4.46
N ALA A 49 -9.88 10.35 4.24
CA ALA A 49 -11.32 10.59 4.29
C ALA A 49 -12.11 9.76 3.26
N VAL A 50 -11.46 9.32 2.19
CA VAL A 50 -12.12 8.50 1.18
C VAL A 50 -12.57 7.15 1.72
N PHE A 51 -12.01 6.71 2.84
CA PHE A 51 -12.37 5.43 3.45
C PHE A 51 -13.58 5.51 4.38
N ALA A 52 -14.05 6.71 4.71
CA ALA A 52 -15.17 6.88 5.63
C ALA A 52 -16.40 6.15 5.10
N GLY A 53 -17.00 5.32 5.96
CA GLY A 53 -18.20 4.56 5.61
C GLY A 53 -17.96 3.35 4.72
N LYS A 54 -16.73 3.07 4.33
CA LYS A 54 -16.41 1.92 3.46
C LYS A 54 -15.99 0.71 4.28
N PRO A 55 -16.46 -0.49 3.90
CA PRO A 55 -15.99 -1.71 4.55
C PRO A 55 -14.55 -2.03 4.15
N PRO A 56 -13.87 -2.93 4.90
CA PRO A 56 -12.47 -3.24 4.64
C PRO A 56 -12.16 -3.65 3.20
N LEU A 57 -13.01 -4.46 2.59
CA LEU A 57 -12.76 -4.92 1.22
C LEU A 57 -12.72 -3.75 0.23
N ALA A 58 -13.63 -2.79 0.36
CA ALA A 58 -13.67 -1.64 -0.52
C ALA A 58 -12.44 -0.75 -0.32
N ARG A 59 -11.98 -0.63 0.93
CA ARG A 59 -10.77 0.14 1.24
C ARG A 59 -9.53 -0.50 0.61
N HIS A 60 -9.40 -1.82 0.72
CA HIS A 60 -8.28 -2.54 0.13
C HIS A 60 -8.29 -2.42 -1.40
N ARG A 61 -9.46 -2.52 -2.00
CA ARG A 61 -9.59 -2.33 -3.46
C ARG A 61 -9.16 -0.94 -3.90
N ALA A 62 -9.47 0.08 -3.10
CA ALA A 62 -9.04 1.44 -3.41
C ALA A 62 -7.52 1.59 -3.37
N VAL A 63 -6.86 0.93 -2.41
CA VAL A 63 -5.40 0.93 -2.33
C VAL A 63 -4.79 0.19 -3.52
N TYR A 64 -5.32 -0.98 -3.86
CA TYR A 64 -4.83 -1.73 -5.03
C TYR A 64 -5.01 -0.94 -6.32
N ALA A 65 -6.14 -0.27 -6.48
CA ALA A 65 -6.38 0.58 -7.65
C ALA A 65 -5.37 1.75 -7.71
N ALA A 66 -5.04 2.32 -6.55
CA ALA A 66 -4.11 3.44 -6.48
C ALA A 66 -2.70 3.06 -6.94
N VAL A 67 -2.20 1.89 -6.53
CA VAL A 67 -0.87 1.43 -6.95
C VAL A 67 -0.87 0.82 -8.35
N GLY A 68 -2.04 0.40 -8.83
CA GLY A 68 -2.23 -0.02 -10.21
C GLY A 68 -1.27 -1.11 -10.68
N GLU A 69 -0.59 -0.85 -11.79
CA GLU A 69 0.30 -1.82 -12.42
C GLU A 69 1.49 -2.22 -11.57
N MET A 70 1.82 -1.44 -10.54
CA MET A 70 2.92 -1.82 -9.64
C MET A 70 2.67 -3.16 -8.95
N MET A 71 1.42 -3.59 -8.84
CA MET A 71 1.11 -4.95 -8.36
C MET A 71 1.65 -6.04 -9.26
N GLN A 72 1.94 -5.73 -10.52
CA GLN A 72 2.49 -6.69 -11.47
C GLN A 72 4.00 -6.57 -11.64
N THR A 73 4.54 -5.38 -11.40
CA THR A 73 5.95 -5.08 -11.72
C THR A 73 6.84 -4.96 -10.48
N ASP A 74 6.32 -4.40 -9.40
CA ASP A 74 7.13 -4.03 -8.23
C ASP A 74 6.70 -4.70 -6.93
N ILE A 75 5.42 -5.02 -6.79
CA ILE A 75 4.84 -5.49 -5.52
C ILE A 75 4.39 -6.94 -5.68
N HIS A 76 5.00 -7.82 -4.87
CA HIS A 76 4.55 -9.21 -4.78
C HIS A 76 3.41 -9.35 -3.76
N ALA A 77 3.57 -8.69 -2.61
CA ALA A 77 2.57 -8.70 -1.55
C ALA A 77 2.48 -7.33 -0.90
N LEU A 78 1.27 -6.93 -0.56
CA LEU A 78 0.98 -5.63 0.04
C LEU A 78 0.09 -5.84 1.26
N SER A 79 0.62 -5.51 2.44
CA SER A 79 -0.16 -5.49 3.68
C SER A 79 -0.72 -4.10 3.87
N ILE A 80 -2.02 -4.01 4.13
CA ILE A 80 -2.73 -2.74 4.11
C ILE A 80 -3.45 -2.50 5.43
N GLU A 81 -3.21 -1.34 6.04
CA GLU A 81 -4.04 -0.80 7.11
C GLU A 81 -4.65 0.50 6.58
N ALA A 82 -5.93 0.46 6.25
CA ALA A 82 -6.65 1.58 5.64
C ALA A 82 -7.70 2.11 6.61
N LEU A 83 -7.52 3.35 7.05
CA LEU A 83 -8.33 3.94 8.11
C LEU A 83 -8.94 5.26 7.65
N ALA A 84 -10.15 5.55 8.13
CA ALA A 84 -10.72 6.89 8.01
C ALA A 84 -10.20 7.76 9.15
N PRO A 85 -10.17 9.10 8.99
CA PRO A 85 -9.83 10.00 10.09
C PRO A 85 -10.74 9.73 11.29
N GLY A 86 -10.15 9.70 12.48
CA GLY A 86 -10.86 9.36 13.70
C GLY A 86 -10.79 7.89 14.08
N GLU A 87 -10.58 7.00 13.12
CA GLU A 87 -10.37 5.58 13.39
C GLU A 87 -8.92 5.30 13.79
N ALA A 88 -8.03 6.18 13.41
CA ALA A 88 -6.60 5.99 13.61
C ALA A 88 -6.13 6.36 15.02
N GLY A 89 -6.99 6.93 15.81
CA GLY A 89 -6.68 7.43 17.15
C GLY A 89 -6.41 6.42 18.18
#